data_073caa84cf44f5cc370e369abe050544
#
_entry.id   073caa84cf44f5cc370e369abe050544
#
_cell.length_a   1.000
_cell.length_b   1.000
_cell.length_c   1.000
_cell.angle_alpha   90.00
_cell.angle_beta   90.00
_cell.angle_gamma   90.00
#
_symmetry.space_group_name_H-M   'P 1'
#
loop_
_entity.id
_entity.type
_entity.pdbx_description
1 polymer ?
#
loop_
_entity_poly.entity_id
_entity_poly.type
_entity_poly.pdbx_seq_one_letter_code
_entity_poly.pdbx_strand_id
1 'polypeptide(L)'
;MEYRIEHDSMGSIEVPVDKYYGAQTARSLSNFKIGNEKIPMEVIRAFAYLKSACAATNLELGKLTEEKSNIISKVCNEILEGKLDEHFPLSVWQTGSGTQSNMNVNEVITNRGNEILGKKLLHPNDDVNMSQSSNDTFPAAMHIAAVLEVHDKLLPSLNKLILAFKKLEEENKGIVKSGRTHLQDATPIAFSQEISGWRASLENDYKQIESALPFIKKLALGATAVGTGLNAPKGFDTLVAKNISNLTGKDFVTDSNKFHALTSKSELAFVHGALSSLSGDLMKIANDIRWLSSGPRCGLGEIFIPENEPGSSIMPGKVNPTQCESMTMVCVQVMSNNTAVNMASSQGNFELNVFMPVLIHNFLQSVRILSEGMDSFRIHCVCGIKANKQKMHENLHNSLMLVTAISPYIGYENAAKVAKLAHEKNISLKEATLVMNLMTAEKFDEVFKPEEMI
;
A
#
# COMPACT_ATOMS: atom_id res chain seq x y z
N MET A 1 -25.44 -30.69 9.51
CA MET A 1 -24.60 -30.65 8.30
C MET A 1 -24.36 -32.10 7.88
N GLU A 2 -24.43 -32.39 6.61
CA GLU A 2 -24.04 -33.68 6.08
C GLU A 2 -22.55 -33.69 5.78
N TYR A 3 -21.88 -34.82 5.93
CA TYR A 3 -20.45 -34.98 5.73
C TYR A 3 -20.18 -36.10 4.73
N ARG A 4 -19.13 -35.91 3.92
CA ARG A 4 -18.53 -36.97 3.10
C ARG A 4 -17.18 -37.37 3.65
N ILE A 5 -16.73 -38.57 3.37
CA ILE A 5 -15.41 -39.06 3.76
C ILE A 5 -14.43 -38.76 2.65
N GLU A 6 -13.36 -38.01 2.99
CA GLU A 6 -12.22 -37.75 2.15
C GLU A 6 -10.99 -38.49 2.69
N HIS A 7 -9.99 -38.71 1.84
CA HIS A 7 -8.80 -39.46 2.18
C HIS A 7 -7.52 -38.71 1.75
N ASP A 8 -6.49 -38.81 2.59
CA ASP A 8 -5.11 -38.45 2.26
C ASP A 8 -4.14 -39.52 2.78
N SER A 9 -2.83 -39.28 2.71
CA SER A 9 -1.79 -40.22 3.18
C SER A 9 -1.85 -40.51 4.68
N MET A 10 -2.60 -39.73 5.47
CA MET A 10 -2.80 -39.92 6.93
C MET A 10 -4.11 -40.65 7.26
N GLY A 11 -4.93 -40.98 6.27
CA GLY A 11 -6.18 -41.72 6.43
C GLY A 11 -7.43 -40.87 6.16
N SER A 12 -8.55 -41.31 6.67
CA SER A 12 -9.88 -40.73 6.41
C SER A 12 -10.16 -39.53 7.31
N ILE A 13 -10.92 -38.57 6.80
CA ILE A 13 -11.45 -37.43 7.55
C ILE A 13 -12.81 -37.01 6.99
N GLU A 14 -13.69 -36.50 7.84
CA GLU A 14 -14.98 -35.95 7.46
C GLU A 14 -14.85 -34.53 6.90
N VAL A 15 -15.50 -34.27 5.78
CA VAL A 15 -15.56 -32.94 5.14
C VAL A 15 -17.02 -32.62 4.85
N PRO A 16 -17.53 -31.39 5.08
CA PRO A 16 -18.91 -31.03 4.75
C PRO A 16 -19.19 -31.24 3.26
N VAL A 17 -20.35 -31.82 2.93
CA VAL A 17 -20.70 -32.19 1.53
C VAL A 17 -20.82 -30.97 0.60
N ASP A 18 -21.16 -29.80 1.16
CA ASP A 18 -21.29 -28.53 0.42
C ASP A 18 -19.95 -27.83 0.12
N LYS A 19 -18.82 -28.38 0.61
CA LYS A 19 -17.50 -27.78 0.40
C LYS A 19 -16.68 -28.56 -0.62
N TYR A 20 -15.96 -27.82 -1.49
CA TYR A 20 -15.07 -28.43 -2.48
C TYR A 20 -13.67 -28.71 -1.96
N TYR A 21 -13.26 -28.16 -0.81
CA TYR A 21 -11.99 -28.54 -0.21
C TYR A 21 -12.02 -30.01 0.27
N GLY A 22 -10.84 -30.61 0.44
CA GLY A 22 -10.68 -32.03 0.76
C GLY A 22 -10.03 -32.29 2.13
N ALA A 23 -9.36 -33.43 2.24
CA ALA A 23 -8.83 -33.96 3.50
C ALA A 23 -7.72 -33.05 4.09
N GLN A 24 -6.78 -32.58 3.31
CA GLN A 24 -5.67 -31.77 3.83
C GLN A 24 -6.15 -30.42 4.37
N THR A 25 -7.09 -29.79 3.70
CA THR A 25 -7.73 -28.55 4.18
C THR A 25 -8.49 -28.80 5.48
N ALA A 26 -9.27 -29.88 5.58
CA ALA A 26 -10.01 -30.21 6.79
C ALA A 26 -9.09 -30.45 7.99
N ARG A 27 -7.93 -31.12 7.79
CA ARG A 27 -6.91 -31.28 8.84
C ARG A 27 -6.34 -29.94 9.26
N SER A 28 -6.00 -29.07 8.32
CA SER A 28 -5.49 -27.73 8.61
C SER A 28 -6.47 -26.93 9.46
N LEU A 29 -7.75 -26.93 9.12
CA LEU A 29 -8.81 -26.28 9.91
C LEU A 29 -8.93 -26.82 11.33
N SER A 30 -8.70 -28.12 11.52
CA SER A 30 -8.69 -28.74 12.83
C SER A 30 -7.46 -28.35 13.65
N ASN A 31 -6.29 -28.29 13.02
CA ASN A 31 -5.01 -28.10 13.69
C ASN A 31 -4.69 -26.64 14.00
N PHE A 32 -5.12 -25.70 13.17
CA PHE A 32 -4.74 -24.28 13.25
C PHE A 32 -5.94 -23.37 13.57
N LYS A 33 -6.53 -23.56 14.74
CA LYS A 33 -7.62 -22.71 15.28
C LYS A 33 -7.01 -21.49 15.97
N ILE A 34 -6.32 -20.63 15.21
CA ILE A 34 -5.55 -19.49 15.71
C ILE A 34 -6.02 -18.23 14.98
N GLY A 35 -6.42 -17.21 15.74
CA GLY A 35 -6.85 -15.92 15.20
C GLY A 35 -8.07 -16.00 14.28
N ASN A 36 -8.38 -14.89 13.66
CA ASN A 36 -9.46 -14.78 12.67
C ASN A 36 -8.95 -14.46 11.26
N GLU A 37 -7.64 -14.21 11.13
CA GLU A 37 -7.00 -13.83 9.88
C GLU A 37 -6.98 -15.02 8.93
N LYS A 38 -7.57 -14.82 7.75
CA LYS A 38 -7.58 -15.80 6.66
C LYS A 38 -6.48 -15.48 5.66
N ILE A 39 -6.06 -16.49 4.91
CA ILE A 39 -5.22 -16.28 3.73
C ILE A 39 -5.94 -15.27 2.83
N PRO A 40 -5.26 -14.18 2.42
CA PRO A 40 -5.86 -13.16 1.56
C PRO A 40 -6.37 -13.77 0.26
N MET A 41 -7.57 -13.35 -0.15
CA MET A 41 -8.17 -13.84 -1.41
C MET A 41 -7.35 -13.46 -2.64
N GLU A 42 -6.56 -12.41 -2.55
CA GLU A 42 -5.60 -12.01 -3.56
C GLU A 42 -4.56 -13.11 -3.84
N VAL A 43 -4.12 -13.84 -2.80
CA VAL A 43 -3.23 -15.00 -2.94
C VAL A 43 -3.98 -16.16 -3.61
N ILE A 44 -5.24 -16.39 -3.27
CA ILE A 44 -6.08 -17.44 -3.89
C ILE A 44 -6.32 -17.12 -5.38
N ARG A 45 -6.60 -15.85 -5.73
CA ARG A 45 -6.69 -15.42 -7.14
C ARG A 45 -5.34 -15.62 -7.87
N ALA A 46 -4.23 -15.29 -7.23
CA ALA A 46 -2.90 -15.54 -7.78
C ALA A 46 -2.64 -17.04 -8.04
N PHE A 47 -3.07 -17.89 -7.12
CA PHE A 47 -3.04 -19.34 -7.35
C PHE A 47 -3.90 -19.77 -8.54
N ALA A 48 -5.06 -19.16 -8.76
CA ALA A 48 -5.89 -19.50 -9.92
C ALA A 48 -5.18 -19.18 -11.24
N TYR A 49 -4.53 -18.01 -11.36
CA TYR A 49 -3.66 -17.71 -12.51
C TYR A 49 -2.52 -18.73 -12.66
N LEU A 50 -1.82 -19.00 -11.55
CA LEU A 50 -0.70 -19.94 -11.51
C LEU A 50 -1.12 -21.34 -11.94
N LYS A 51 -2.21 -21.90 -11.39
CA LYS A 51 -2.68 -23.27 -11.70
C LYS A 51 -3.16 -23.38 -13.13
N SER A 52 -3.86 -22.38 -13.66
CA SER A 52 -4.24 -22.33 -15.07
C SER A 52 -3.02 -22.30 -15.98
N ALA A 53 -2.01 -21.48 -15.66
CA ALA A 53 -0.76 -21.42 -16.42
C ALA A 53 0.04 -22.73 -16.36
N CYS A 54 0.11 -23.37 -15.17
CA CYS A 54 0.75 -24.68 -15.01
C CYS A 54 0.06 -25.77 -15.83
N ALA A 55 -1.29 -25.79 -15.86
CA ALA A 55 -2.05 -26.76 -16.66
C ALA A 55 -1.79 -26.56 -18.16
N ALA A 56 -1.82 -25.32 -18.65
CA ALA A 56 -1.50 -25.01 -20.04
C ALA A 56 -0.05 -25.38 -20.39
N THR A 57 0.91 -25.08 -19.51
CA THR A 57 2.32 -25.43 -19.71
C THR A 57 2.54 -26.94 -19.74
N ASN A 58 1.91 -27.69 -18.83
CA ASN A 58 2.00 -29.16 -18.84
C ASN A 58 1.33 -29.78 -20.08
N LEU A 59 0.26 -29.17 -20.61
CA LEU A 59 -0.33 -29.57 -21.90
C LEU A 59 0.66 -29.33 -23.04
N GLU A 60 1.25 -28.15 -23.16
CA GLU A 60 2.23 -27.80 -24.19
C GLU A 60 3.46 -28.74 -24.16
N LEU A 61 3.89 -29.17 -22.95
CA LEU A 61 5.00 -30.09 -22.75
C LEU A 61 4.59 -31.58 -22.82
N GLY A 62 3.35 -31.88 -23.20
CA GLY A 62 2.85 -33.25 -23.38
C GLY A 62 2.72 -34.06 -22.08
N LYS A 63 2.61 -33.40 -20.93
CA LYS A 63 2.47 -34.05 -19.61
C LYS A 63 1.02 -34.16 -19.16
N LEU A 64 0.14 -33.26 -19.59
CA LEU A 64 -1.27 -33.23 -19.24
C LEU A 64 -2.12 -33.35 -20.52
N THR A 65 -3.29 -33.99 -20.42
CA THR A 65 -4.23 -34.04 -21.54
C THR A 65 -5.01 -32.73 -21.67
N GLU A 66 -5.51 -32.46 -22.88
CA GLU A 66 -6.31 -31.26 -23.17
C GLU A 66 -7.57 -31.21 -22.30
N GLU A 67 -8.29 -32.34 -22.10
CA GLU A 67 -9.49 -32.43 -21.26
C GLU A 67 -9.18 -31.97 -19.82
N LYS A 68 -8.06 -32.44 -19.22
CA LYS A 68 -7.64 -32.07 -17.87
C LYS A 68 -7.21 -30.61 -17.78
N SER A 69 -6.46 -30.11 -18.75
CA SER A 69 -6.01 -28.72 -18.80
C SER A 69 -7.21 -27.76 -18.90
N ASN A 70 -8.17 -28.06 -19.75
CA ASN A 70 -9.36 -27.24 -19.97
C ASN A 70 -10.25 -27.17 -18.73
N ILE A 71 -10.46 -28.30 -18.03
CA ILE A 71 -11.30 -28.30 -16.83
C ILE A 71 -10.62 -27.58 -15.66
N ILE A 72 -9.29 -27.73 -15.49
CA ILE A 72 -8.51 -26.98 -14.49
C ILE A 72 -8.67 -25.47 -14.76
N SER A 73 -8.44 -25.03 -15.99
CA SER A 73 -8.58 -23.61 -16.36
C SER A 73 -10.00 -23.07 -16.17
N LYS A 74 -11.02 -23.88 -16.46
CA LYS A 74 -12.42 -23.52 -16.22
C LYS A 74 -12.71 -23.25 -14.75
N VAL A 75 -12.25 -24.13 -13.84
CA VAL A 75 -12.45 -23.93 -12.39
C VAL A 75 -11.61 -22.75 -11.88
N CYS A 76 -10.39 -22.56 -12.40
CA CYS A 76 -9.60 -21.38 -12.08
C CYS A 76 -10.33 -20.07 -12.44
N ASN A 77 -11.05 -20.02 -13.56
CA ASN A 77 -11.89 -18.87 -13.90
C ASN A 77 -13.05 -18.67 -12.91
N GLU A 78 -13.70 -19.74 -12.43
CA GLU A 78 -14.73 -19.64 -11.38
C GLU A 78 -14.12 -19.05 -10.07
N ILE A 79 -12.87 -19.41 -9.73
CA ILE A 79 -12.14 -18.81 -8.60
C ILE A 79 -11.90 -17.31 -8.85
N LEU A 80 -11.41 -16.93 -10.03
CA LEU A 80 -11.15 -15.52 -10.37
C LEU A 80 -12.42 -14.66 -10.33
N GLU A 81 -13.56 -15.23 -10.73
CA GLU A 81 -14.87 -14.58 -10.69
C GLU A 81 -15.49 -14.50 -9.28
N GLY A 82 -14.88 -15.08 -8.24
CA GLY A 82 -15.37 -15.06 -6.87
C GLY A 82 -16.47 -16.10 -6.55
N LYS A 83 -16.76 -17.00 -7.46
CA LYS A 83 -17.84 -17.99 -7.29
C LYS A 83 -17.54 -19.06 -6.23
N LEU A 84 -16.27 -19.23 -5.87
CA LEU A 84 -15.78 -20.30 -4.99
C LEU A 84 -15.12 -19.78 -3.69
N ASP A 85 -15.28 -18.50 -3.33
CA ASP A 85 -14.57 -17.85 -2.23
C ASP A 85 -14.77 -18.54 -0.88
N GLU A 86 -15.96 -19.07 -0.63
CA GLU A 86 -16.29 -19.77 0.63
C GLU A 86 -15.57 -21.12 0.84
N HIS A 87 -14.87 -21.61 -0.20
CA HIS A 87 -14.12 -22.86 -0.16
C HIS A 87 -12.64 -22.68 0.24
N PHE A 88 -12.22 -21.44 0.60
CA PHE A 88 -10.86 -21.10 1.00
C PHE A 88 -10.81 -20.56 2.44
N PRO A 89 -11.08 -21.40 3.44
CA PRO A 89 -11.29 -20.96 4.82
C PRO A 89 -10.00 -20.90 5.66
N LEU A 90 -8.82 -21.20 5.11
CA LEU A 90 -7.61 -21.43 5.88
C LEU A 90 -7.07 -20.17 6.57
N SER A 91 -6.56 -20.38 7.81
CA SER A 91 -5.92 -19.32 8.57
C SER A 91 -4.55 -18.96 8.00
N VAL A 92 -4.14 -17.70 8.21
CA VAL A 92 -2.74 -17.24 8.00
C VAL A 92 -1.77 -18.03 8.88
N TRP A 93 -2.20 -18.41 10.09
CA TRP A 93 -1.40 -19.11 11.11
C TRP A 93 -1.35 -20.62 10.86
N GLN A 94 -1.06 -21.02 9.63
CA GLN A 94 -0.87 -22.39 9.16
C GLN A 94 0.63 -22.73 9.02
N THR A 95 0.96 -23.83 8.34
CA THR A 95 2.37 -24.12 8.01
C THR A 95 3.02 -22.97 7.25
N GLY A 96 4.21 -22.59 7.66
CA GLY A 96 4.92 -21.42 7.12
C GLY A 96 5.33 -21.51 5.66
N SER A 97 5.32 -22.69 5.06
CA SER A 97 5.52 -22.92 3.62
C SER A 97 4.27 -22.66 2.77
N GLY A 98 3.10 -22.50 3.37
CA GLY A 98 1.83 -22.36 2.65
C GLY A 98 1.33 -23.64 1.99
N THR A 99 1.84 -24.81 2.38
CA THR A 99 1.46 -26.10 1.77
C THR A 99 -0.03 -26.35 1.84
N GLN A 100 -0.68 -26.06 2.99
CA GLN A 100 -2.13 -26.27 3.11
C GLN A 100 -2.92 -25.36 2.16
N SER A 101 -2.49 -24.13 1.93
CA SER A 101 -3.15 -23.24 0.95
C SER A 101 -2.99 -23.75 -0.49
N ASN A 102 -1.80 -24.22 -0.87
CA ASN A 102 -1.60 -24.85 -2.17
C ASN A 102 -2.52 -26.07 -2.34
N MET A 103 -2.61 -26.91 -1.31
CA MET A 103 -3.47 -28.10 -1.36
C MET A 103 -4.95 -27.75 -1.32
N ASN A 104 -5.36 -26.71 -0.57
CA ASN A 104 -6.73 -26.21 -0.59
C ASN A 104 -7.16 -25.84 -2.01
N VAL A 105 -6.32 -25.08 -2.74
CA VAL A 105 -6.59 -24.73 -4.13
C VAL A 105 -6.65 -25.99 -5.01
N ASN A 106 -5.70 -26.92 -4.86
CA ASN A 106 -5.67 -28.17 -5.63
C ASN A 106 -6.93 -29.01 -5.38
N GLU A 107 -7.36 -29.15 -4.11
CA GLU A 107 -8.56 -29.91 -3.73
C GLU A 107 -9.83 -29.27 -4.28
N VAL A 108 -9.98 -27.94 -4.18
CA VAL A 108 -11.13 -27.22 -4.74
C VAL A 108 -11.21 -27.37 -6.25
N ILE A 109 -10.09 -27.20 -6.98
CA ILE A 109 -10.04 -27.37 -8.43
C ILE A 109 -10.42 -28.80 -8.82
N THR A 110 -9.89 -29.79 -8.10
CA THR A 110 -10.14 -31.21 -8.36
C THR A 110 -11.61 -31.56 -8.16
N ASN A 111 -12.15 -31.24 -6.98
CA ASN A 111 -13.51 -31.64 -6.63
C ASN A 111 -14.56 -30.90 -7.49
N ARG A 112 -14.40 -29.60 -7.71
CA ARG A 112 -15.29 -28.83 -8.59
C ARG A 112 -15.16 -29.28 -10.05
N GLY A 113 -13.94 -29.56 -10.52
CA GLY A 113 -13.71 -30.07 -11.89
C GLY A 113 -14.35 -31.42 -12.13
N ASN A 114 -14.19 -32.35 -11.18
CA ASN A 114 -14.81 -33.68 -11.25
C ASN A 114 -16.33 -33.62 -11.20
N GLU A 115 -16.91 -32.71 -10.40
CA GLU A 115 -18.35 -32.46 -10.40
C GLU A 115 -18.87 -31.97 -11.77
N ILE A 116 -18.19 -30.96 -12.35
CA ILE A 116 -18.56 -30.43 -13.69
C ILE A 116 -18.52 -31.52 -14.75
N LEU A 117 -17.57 -32.44 -14.68
CA LEU A 117 -17.40 -33.55 -15.63
C LEU A 117 -18.34 -34.72 -15.35
N GLY A 118 -18.95 -34.81 -14.16
CA GLY A 118 -19.76 -35.96 -13.74
C GLY A 118 -18.93 -37.24 -13.58
N LYS A 119 -17.62 -37.17 -13.53
CA LYS A 119 -16.68 -38.29 -13.38
C LYS A 119 -15.42 -37.92 -12.62
N LYS A 120 -14.81 -38.90 -11.95
CA LYS A 120 -13.48 -38.71 -11.27
C LYS A 120 -12.35 -38.77 -12.32
N LEU A 121 -11.96 -37.64 -12.87
CA LEU A 121 -10.88 -37.50 -13.84
C LEU A 121 -9.62 -36.84 -13.26
N LEU A 122 -9.81 -35.82 -12.41
CA LEU A 122 -8.71 -35.07 -11.80
C LEU A 122 -8.29 -35.65 -10.46
N HIS A 123 -6.97 -35.57 -10.20
CA HIS A 123 -6.35 -35.82 -8.90
C HIS A 123 -5.58 -34.58 -8.42
N PRO A 124 -5.68 -34.17 -7.14
CA PRO A 124 -5.10 -32.91 -6.66
C PRO A 124 -3.57 -32.85 -6.78
N ASN A 125 -2.88 -33.98 -6.55
CA ASN A 125 -1.43 -34.05 -6.60
C ASN A 125 -0.91 -34.38 -8.00
N ASP A 126 -1.52 -35.38 -8.68
CA ASP A 126 -0.97 -35.92 -9.93
C ASP A 126 -1.28 -35.02 -11.13
N ASP A 127 -2.41 -34.30 -11.11
CA ASP A 127 -2.85 -33.47 -12.21
C ASP A 127 -2.74 -31.97 -11.90
N VAL A 128 -3.41 -31.48 -10.84
CA VAL A 128 -3.45 -30.04 -10.53
C VAL A 128 -2.12 -29.54 -10.03
N ASN A 129 -1.35 -30.37 -9.29
CA ASN A 129 -0.01 -30.04 -8.80
C ASN A 129 1.13 -30.60 -9.67
N MET A 130 0.84 -31.08 -10.85
CA MET A 130 1.84 -31.66 -11.76
C MET A 130 2.98 -30.67 -12.04
N SER A 131 4.24 -31.15 -11.96
CA SER A 131 5.49 -30.39 -12.15
C SER A 131 5.71 -29.28 -11.12
N GLN A 132 5.05 -29.33 -9.95
CA GLN A 132 5.07 -28.29 -8.93
C GLN A 132 5.37 -28.86 -7.55
N SER A 133 5.74 -27.97 -6.63
CA SER A 133 5.73 -28.17 -5.17
C SER A 133 5.03 -26.98 -4.51
N SER A 134 4.49 -27.16 -3.30
CA SER A 134 4.03 -26.00 -2.49
C SER A 134 5.17 -25.00 -2.25
N ASN A 135 6.41 -25.49 -2.22
CA ASN A 135 7.59 -24.69 -1.94
C ASN A 135 7.89 -23.65 -3.03
N ASP A 136 7.56 -23.95 -4.29
CA ASP A 136 7.73 -23.00 -5.40
C ASP A 136 6.42 -22.30 -5.80
N THR A 137 5.25 -22.93 -5.59
CA THR A 137 3.96 -22.34 -5.95
C THR A 137 3.53 -21.23 -5.00
N PHE A 138 3.69 -21.42 -3.68
CA PHE A 138 3.25 -20.40 -2.72
C PHE A 138 4.04 -19.09 -2.86
N PRO A 139 5.40 -19.09 -2.90
CA PRO A 139 6.14 -17.85 -3.14
C PRO A 139 5.85 -17.22 -4.52
N ALA A 140 5.59 -18.04 -5.55
CA ALA A 140 5.16 -17.50 -6.84
C ALA A 140 3.79 -16.83 -6.76
N ALA A 141 2.81 -17.43 -6.07
CA ALA A 141 1.51 -16.82 -5.83
C ALA A 141 1.62 -15.53 -5.01
N MET A 142 2.55 -15.46 -4.03
CA MET A 142 2.83 -14.21 -3.29
C MET A 142 3.30 -13.11 -4.24
N HIS A 143 4.24 -13.39 -5.13
CA HIS A 143 4.77 -12.43 -6.08
C HIS A 143 3.70 -11.97 -7.08
N ILE A 144 2.91 -12.90 -7.61
CA ILE A 144 1.81 -12.58 -8.52
C ILE A 144 0.79 -11.67 -7.84
N ALA A 145 0.33 -12.04 -6.64
CA ALA A 145 -0.61 -11.23 -5.86
C ALA A 145 -0.06 -9.82 -5.58
N ALA A 146 1.20 -9.73 -5.13
CA ALA A 146 1.84 -8.46 -4.82
C ALA A 146 1.94 -7.55 -6.05
N VAL A 147 2.36 -8.08 -7.20
CA VAL A 147 2.46 -7.31 -8.45
C VAL A 147 1.09 -6.79 -8.89
N LEU A 148 0.07 -7.66 -8.90
CA LEU A 148 -1.28 -7.28 -9.32
C LEU A 148 -1.87 -6.19 -8.41
N GLU A 149 -1.81 -6.39 -7.10
CA GLU A 149 -2.40 -5.44 -6.15
C GLU A 149 -1.68 -4.08 -6.14
N VAL A 150 -0.35 -4.07 -6.20
CA VAL A 150 0.41 -2.82 -6.27
C VAL A 150 0.13 -2.09 -7.58
N HIS A 151 0.18 -2.80 -8.71
CA HIS A 151 0.05 -2.18 -10.03
C HIS A 151 -1.39 -1.75 -10.34
N ASP A 152 -2.39 -2.57 -9.97
CA ASP A 152 -3.77 -2.35 -10.40
C ASP A 152 -4.62 -1.58 -9.37
N LYS A 153 -4.16 -1.48 -8.11
CA LYS A 153 -4.88 -0.74 -7.04
C LYS A 153 -4.04 0.39 -6.44
N LEU A 154 -2.84 0.09 -5.92
CA LEU A 154 -2.06 1.08 -5.18
C LEU A 154 -1.60 2.24 -6.06
N LEU A 155 -0.89 1.95 -7.15
CA LEU A 155 -0.36 2.98 -8.05
C LEU A 155 -1.46 3.84 -8.67
N PRO A 156 -2.61 3.31 -9.11
CA PRO A 156 -3.72 4.14 -9.57
C PRO A 156 -4.30 5.05 -8.47
N SER A 157 -4.45 4.57 -7.23
CA SER A 157 -4.95 5.40 -6.12
C SER A 157 -3.96 6.52 -5.76
N LEU A 158 -2.66 6.20 -5.72
CA LEU A 158 -1.60 7.18 -5.50
C LEU A 158 -1.58 8.24 -6.62
N ASN A 159 -1.67 7.83 -7.87
CA ASN A 159 -1.71 8.77 -9.01
C ASN A 159 -2.93 9.71 -8.96
N LYS A 160 -4.11 9.20 -8.59
CA LYS A 160 -5.30 10.04 -8.40
C LYS A 160 -5.10 11.08 -7.30
N LEU A 161 -4.43 10.71 -6.19
CA LEU A 161 -4.11 11.63 -5.10
C LEU A 161 -3.10 12.71 -5.55
N ILE A 162 -2.06 12.33 -6.29
CA ILE A 162 -1.10 13.26 -6.90
C ILE A 162 -1.81 14.28 -7.80
N LEU A 163 -2.74 13.82 -8.65
CA LEU A 163 -3.51 14.70 -9.53
C LEU A 163 -4.43 15.64 -8.74
N ALA A 164 -4.99 15.20 -7.62
CA ALA A 164 -5.79 16.04 -6.74
C ALA A 164 -4.94 17.16 -6.10
N PHE A 165 -3.74 16.85 -5.62
CA PHE A 165 -2.83 17.88 -5.12
C PHE A 165 -2.35 18.81 -6.21
N LYS A 166 -2.09 18.33 -7.43
CA LYS A 166 -1.75 19.19 -8.56
C LYS A 166 -2.85 20.20 -8.86
N LYS A 167 -4.11 19.77 -8.83
CA LYS A 167 -5.26 20.66 -9.01
C LYS A 167 -5.33 21.69 -7.86
N LEU A 168 -5.20 21.25 -6.61
CA LEU A 168 -5.22 22.12 -5.45
C LEU A 168 -4.09 23.16 -5.48
N GLU A 169 -2.90 22.78 -5.92
CA GLU A 169 -1.76 23.68 -6.15
C GLU A 169 -2.10 24.80 -7.16
N GLU A 170 -2.67 24.45 -8.31
CA GLU A 170 -3.07 25.41 -9.34
C GLU A 170 -4.15 26.39 -8.85
N GLU A 171 -5.15 25.88 -8.11
CA GLU A 171 -6.25 26.69 -7.58
C GLU A 171 -5.80 27.68 -6.49
N ASN A 172 -4.64 27.48 -5.88
CA ASN A 172 -4.12 28.30 -4.78
C ASN A 172 -2.89 29.14 -5.15
N LYS A 173 -2.59 29.30 -6.45
CA LYS A 173 -1.54 30.20 -6.93
C LYS A 173 -1.78 31.65 -6.48
N GLY A 174 -0.70 32.31 -6.08
CA GLY A 174 -0.72 33.72 -5.68
C GLY A 174 -1.26 33.98 -4.26
N ILE A 175 -1.59 32.96 -3.50
CA ILE A 175 -1.96 33.10 -2.08
C ILE A 175 -0.68 33.00 -1.25
N VAL A 176 -0.27 34.10 -0.62
CA VAL A 176 0.93 34.18 0.23
C VAL A 176 0.53 33.99 1.69
N LYS A 177 1.34 33.24 2.42
CA LYS A 177 1.14 32.92 3.83
C LYS A 177 2.48 32.94 4.59
N SER A 178 2.44 32.92 5.91
CA SER A 178 3.63 32.69 6.71
C SER A 178 4.11 31.25 6.51
N GLY A 179 5.38 31.05 6.15
CA GLY A 179 6.04 29.76 6.25
C GLY A 179 6.29 29.40 7.69
N ARG A 180 6.51 28.10 7.99
CA ARG A 180 6.86 27.63 9.34
C ARG A 180 7.96 26.59 9.29
N THR A 181 8.95 26.78 10.16
CA THR A 181 9.97 25.79 10.47
C THR A 181 9.99 25.59 11.98
N HIS A 182 10.18 24.36 12.47
CA HIS A 182 10.07 24.04 13.89
C HIS A 182 8.70 24.43 14.53
N LEU A 183 7.64 24.53 13.73
CA LEU A 183 6.34 25.11 14.10
C LEU A 183 6.40 26.58 14.51
N GLN A 184 7.52 27.27 14.27
CA GLN A 184 7.68 28.69 14.50
C GLN A 184 7.50 29.47 13.19
N ASP A 185 7.07 30.73 13.29
CA ASP A 185 6.92 31.63 12.16
C ASP A 185 8.25 31.77 11.42
N ALA A 186 8.17 31.73 10.08
CA ALA A 186 9.31 31.87 9.19
C ALA A 186 9.00 32.90 8.10
N THR A 187 9.86 32.96 7.08
CA THR A 187 9.67 33.85 5.92
C THR A 187 8.43 33.46 5.11
N PRO A 188 7.89 34.37 4.30
CA PRO A 188 6.73 34.11 3.45
C PRO A 188 6.94 32.94 2.49
N ILE A 189 5.84 32.28 2.17
CA ILE A 189 5.77 31.21 1.18
C ILE A 189 4.40 31.31 0.45
N ALA A 190 4.32 30.92 -0.82
CA ALA A 190 3.02 30.73 -1.45
C ALA A 190 2.38 29.41 -0.96
N PHE A 191 1.08 29.41 -0.72
CA PHE A 191 0.35 28.20 -0.34
C PHE A 191 0.47 27.11 -1.41
N SER A 192 0.50 27.52 -2.70
CA SER A 192 0.78 26.59 -3.79
C SER A 192 2.17 25.95 -3.72
N GLN A 193 3.18 26.65 -3.21
CA GLN A 193 4.53 26.07 -3.00
C GLN A 193 4.51 25.02 -1.89
N GLU A 194 3.78 25.24 -0.79
CA GLU A 194 3.59 24.25 0.27
C GLU A 194 2.91 22.97 -0.28
N ILE A 195 1.81 23.14 -1.05
CA ILE A 195 1.11 22.03 -1.71
C ILE A 195 2.02 21.32 -2.72
N SER A 196 2.86 22.05 -3.46
CA SER A 196 3.81 21.45 -4.40
C SER A 196 4.81 20.53 -3.74
N GLY A 197 5.23 20.86 -2.50
CA GLY A 197 6.07 20.00 -1.67
C GLY A 197 5.38 18.66 -1.35
N TRP A 198 4.11 18.69 -0.94
CA TRP A 198 3.33 17.48 -0.69
C TRP A 198 3.19 16.62 -1.94
N ARG A 199 2.86 17.24 -3.09
CA ARG A 199 2.75 16.54 -4.37
C ARG A 199 4.07 15.90 -4.79
N ALA A 200 5.18 16.62 -4.68
CA ALA A 200 6.50 16.14 -5.08
C ALA A 200 6.95 14.92 -4.27
N SER A 201 6.65 14.87 -2.95
CA SER A 201 6.89 13.68 -2.13
C SER A 201 6.18 12.46 -2.70
N LEU A 202 4.88 12.57 -2.96
CA LEU A 202 4.08 11.47 -3.51
C LEU A 202 4.51 11.04 -4.93
N GLU A 203 4.95 11.98 -5.77
CA GLU A 203 5.53 11.68 -7.09
C GLU A 203 6.84 10.88 -6.98
N ASN A 204 7.65 11.18 -5.98
CA ASN A 204 8.87 10.42 -5.70
C ASN A 204 8.56 9.02 -5.17
N ASP A 205 7.59 8.89 -4.25
CA ASP A 205 7.13 7.60 -3.75
C ASP A 205 6.59 6.72 -4.88
N TYR A 206 5.81 7.29 -5.80
CA TYR A 206 5.33 6.57 -6.99
C TYR A 206 6.51 5.95 -7.77
N LYS A 207 7.54 6.75 -8.05
CA LYS A 207 8.74 6.29 -8.78
C LYS A 207 9.51 5.23 -8.01
N GLN A 208 9.64 5.37 -6.69
CA GLN A 208 10.31 4.39 -5.82
C GLN A 208 9.59 3.04 -5.88
N ILE A 209 8.26 3.04 -5.71
CA ILE A 209 7.44 1.83 -5.79
C ILE A 209 7.54 1.20 -7.18
N GLU A 210 7.38 1.98 -8.25
CA GLU A 210 7.47 1.50 -9.63
C GLU A 210 8.85 0.87 -9.92
N SER A 211 9.94 1.49 -9.44
CA SER A 211 11.31 0.98 -9.61
C SER A 211 11.58 -0.33 -8.85
N ALA A 212 10.83 -0.60 -7.80
CA ALA A 212 10.97 -1.82 -7.00
C ALA A 212 10.21 -3.01 -7.58
N LEU A 213 9.16 -2.79 -8.39
CA LEU A 213 8.32 -3.88 -8.94
C LEU A 213 9.08 -4.93 -9.76
N PRO A 214 10.11 -4.62 -10.58
CA PRO A 214 10.84 -5.62 -11.33
C PRO A 214 11.44 -6.73 -10.48
N PHE A 215 11.76 -6.48 -9.22
CA PHE A 215 12.33 -7.48 -8.31
C PHE A 215 11.33 -8.58 -7.96
N ILE A 216 10.06 -8.25 -7.78
CA ILE A 216 8.98 -9.21 -7.46
C ILE A 216 8.29 -9.81 -8.68
N LYS A 217 8.72 -9.47 -9.90
CA LYS A 217 8.24 -10.09 -11.14
C LYS A 217 8.97 -11.42 -11.47
N LYS A 218 9.94 -11.81 -10.67
CA LYS A 218 10.70 -13.07 -10.82
C LYS A 218 10.02 -14.19 -10.04
N LEU A 219 9.79 -15.33 -10.68
CA LEU A 219 9.00 -16.43 -10.11
C LEU A 219 9.87 -17.63 -9.74
N ALA A 220 9.58 -18.21 -8.58
CA ALA A 220 10.20 -19.43 -8.09
C ALA A 220 9.78 -20.71 -8.83
N LEU A 221 8.68 -20.65 -9.60
CA LEU A 221 8.12 -21.82 -10.30
C LEU A 221 9.18 -22.57 -11.13
N GLY A 222 9.10 -23.90 -11.08
CA GLY A 222 10.09 -24.79 -11.64
C GLY A 222 11.24 -25.15 -10.69
N ALA A 223 11.31 -24.53 -9.50
CA ALA A 223 12.23 -24.92 -8.43
C ALA A 223 11.87 -26.28 -7.81
N THR A 224 10.59 -26.56 -7.75
CA THR A 224 9.98 -27.69 -7.06
C THR A 224 10.35 -27.72 -5.56
N ALA A 225 10.83 -28.86 -5.04
CA ALA A 225 10.99 -29.06 -3.60
C ALA A 225 12.10 -28.22 -2.94
N VAL A 226 13.29 -28.16 -3.58
CA VAL A 226 14.51 -27.57 -3.00
C VAL A 226 15.32 -26.70 -3.97
N GLY A 227 14.78 -26.40 -5.16
CA GLY A 227 15.44 -25.55 -6.15
C GLY A 227 16.07 -26.30 -7.35
N THR A 228 16.09 -27.63 -7.31
CA THR A 228 16.73 -28.48 -8.35
C THR A 228 15.82 -28.77 -9.54
N GLY A 229 14.53 -28.44 -9.44
CA GLY A 229 13.55 -28.74 -10.50
C GLY A 229 13.18 -30.20 -10.61
N LEU A 230 13.29 -30.97 -9.52
CA LEU A 230 12.94 -32.39 -9.50
C LEU A 230 11.52 -32.62 -10.01
N ASN A 231 11.35 -33.54 -10.99
CA ASN A 231 10.10 -33.89 -11.65
C ASN A 231 9.47 -32.80 -12.53
N ALA A 232 10.05 -31.62 -12.66
CA ALA A 232 9.62 -30.63 -13.65
C ALA A 232 10.29 -30.91 -15.01
N PRO A 233 9.55 -30.87 -16.12
CA PRO A 233 10.15 -31.05 -17.44
C PRO A 233 11.01 -29.83 -17.80
N LYS A 234 12.02 -30.05 -18.65
CA LYS A 234 12.91 -28.97 -19.11
C LYS A 234 12.11 -27.85 -19.79
N GLY A 235 12.35 -26.62 -19.40
CA GLY A 235 11.69 -25.44 -19.95
C GLY A 235 10.35 -25.10 -19.29
N PHE A 236 9.88 -25.90 -18.32
CA PHE A 236 8.63 -25.64 -17.59
C PHE A 236 8.66 -24.25 -16.94
N ASP A 237 9.72 -23.88 -16.27
CA ASP A 237 9.87 -22.63 -15.53
C ASP A 237 9.74 -21.39 -16.40
N THR A 238 10.38 -21.39 -17.58
CA THR A 238 10.31 -20.28 -18.53
C THR A 238 8.94 -20.18 -19.19
N LEU A 239 8.36 -21.33 -19.58
CA LEU A 239 7.08 -21.39 -20.27
C LEU A 239 5.92 -21.01 -19.33
N VAL A 240 5.94 -21.48 -18.08
CA VAL A 240 4.91 -21.13 -17.10
C VAL A 240 4.92 -19.65 -16.75
N ALA A 241 6.10 -19.03 -16.62
CA ALA A 241 6.22 -17.59 -16.39
C ALA A 241 5.63 -16.78 -17.56
N LYS A 242 5.87 -17.22 -18.81
CA LYS A 242 5.26 -16.64 -20.01
C LYS A 242 3.72 -16.79 -20.00
N ASN A 243 3.22 -17.96 -19.66
CA ASN A 243 1.78 -18.21 -19.59
C ASN A 243 1.09 -17.38 -18.48
N ILE A 244 1.74 -17.19 -17.32
CA ILE A 244 1.27 -16.27 -16.28
C ILE A 244 1.25 -14.83 -16.80
N SER A 245 2.29 -14.40 -17.52
CA SER A 245 2.33 -13.07 -18.13
C SER A 245 1.17 -12.84 -19.10
N ASN A 246 0.87 -13.81 -19.93
CA ASN A 246 -0.25 -13.74 -20.89
C ASN A 246 -1.61 -13.64 -20.17
N LEU A 247 -1.81 -14.40 -19.09
CA LEU A 247 -3.07 -14.41 -18.34
C LEU A 247 -3.29 -13.13 -17.52
N THR A 248 -2.22 -12.54 -16.99
CA THR A 248 -2.29 -11.38 -16.09
C THR A 248 -2.08 -10.04 -16.78
N GLY A 249 -1.51 -10.04 -17.98
CA GLY A 249 -1.07 -8.82 -18.68
C GLY A 249 0.10 -8.11 -18.00
N LYS A 250 0.86 -8.82 -17.14
CA LYS A 250 2.07 -8.32 -16.48
C LYS A 250 3.27 -9.16 -16.87
N ASP A 251 4.46 -8.52 -16.99
CA ASP A 251 5.69 -9.20 -17.40
C ASP A 251 6.30 -9.98 -16.24
N PHE A 252 6.01 -11.26 -16.13
CA PHE A 252 6.67 -12.17 -15.22
C PHE A 252 7.78 -12.95 -15.92
N VAL A 253 8.85 -13.23 -15.20
CA VAL A 253 9.98 -14.02 -15.68
C VAL A 253 10.34 -15.10 -14.66
N THR A 254 11.00 -16.17 -15.13
CA THR A 254 11.56 -17.18 -14.24
C THR A 254 12.74 -16.60 -13.47
N ASP A 255 12.86 -16.88 -12.16
CA ASP A 255 14.06 -16.49 -11.42
C ASP A 255 15.28 -17.32 -11.91
N SER A 256 16.39 -16.65 -12.10
CA SER A 256 17.63 -17.28 -12.57
C SER A 256 18.28 -18.19 -11.51
N ASN A 257 17.99 -17.96 -10.22
CA ASN A 257 18.48 -18.77 -9.12
C ASN A 257 17.33 -19.30 -8.28
N LYS A 258 16.95 -20.54 -8.52
CA LYS A 258 15.82 -21.18 -7.85
C LYS A 258 16.05 -21.42 -6.35
N PHE A 259 17.27 -21.58 -5.92
CA PHE A 259 17.62 -21.74 -4.50
C PHE A 259 17.38 -20.44 -3.73
N HIS A 260 17.79 -19.29 -4.31
CA HIS A 260 17.48 -17.97 -3.80
C HIS A 260 15.97 -17.74 -3.75
N ALA A 261 15.24 -18.01 -4.82
CA ALA A 261 13.81 -17.76 -4.94
C ALA A 261 12.96 -18.50 -3.89
N LEU A 262 13.39 -19.69 -3.43
CA LEU A 262 12.72 -20.45 -2.37
C LEU A 262 13.02 -19.88 -0.97
N THR A 263 14.23 -19.41 -0.73
CA THR A 263 14.70 -19.04 0.62
C THR A 263 14.60 -17.56 0.91
N SER A 264 14.98 -16.69 -0.02
CA SER A 264 14.90 -15.25 0.18
C SER A 264 13.51 -14.71 -0.09
N LYS A 265 13.13 -13.70 0.67
CA LYS A 265 11.93 -12.87 0.48
C LYS A 265 12.29 -11.38 0.54
N SER A 266 13.57 -11.07 0.30
CA SER A 266 14.13 -9.73 0.34
C SER A 266 13.47 -8.80 -0.69
N GLU A 267 13.02 -9.33 -1.82
CA GLU A 267 12.36 -8.57 -2.86
C GLU A 267 11.01 -8.00 -2.37
N LEU A 268 10.21 -8.83 -1.69
CA LEU A 268 8.95 -8.38 -1.08
C LEU A 268 9.21 -7.38 0.06
N ALA A 269 10.24 -7.60 0.88
CA ALA A 269 10.64 -6.67 1.93
C ALA A 269 11.11 -5.32 1.34
N PHE A 270 11.82 -5.33 0.23
CA PHE A 270 12.26 -4.12 -0.47
C PHE A 270 11.09 -3.30 -1.00
N VAL A 271 10.14 -3.94 -1.69
CA VAL A 271 8.92 -3.27 -2.15
C VAL A 271 8.11 -2.73 -0.97
N HIS A 272 7.97 -3.52 0.10
CA HIS A 272 7.25 -3.05 1.29
C HIS A 272 7.96 -1.87 2.00
N GLY A 273 9.29 -1.82 1.92
CA GLY A 273 10.07 -0.66 2.36
C GLY A 273 9.66 0.63 1.62
N ALA A 274 9.41 0.55 0.31
CA ALA A 274 8.89 1.68 -0.46
C ALA A 274 7.45 2.07 -0.03
N LEU A 275 6.59 1.09 0.32
CA LEU A 275 5.26 1.38 0.90
C LEU A 275 5.37 2.08 2.27
N SER A 276 6.36 1.70 3.06
CA SER A 276 6.64 2.35 4.34
C SER A 276 7.13 3.80 4.16
N SER A 277 7.92 4.09 3.12
CA SER A 277 8.31 5.44 2.74
C SER A 277 7.09 6.30 2.39
N LEU A 278 6.24 5.81 1.50
CA LEU A 278 4.96 6.46 1.16
C LEU A 278 4.13 6.77 2.41
N SER A 279 4.08 5.84 3.37
CA SER A 279 3.36 6.05 4.64
C SER A 279 3.96 7.18 5.46
N GLY A 280 5.28 7.38 5.43
CA GLY A 280 5.96 8.51 6.07
C GLY A 280 5.52 9.85 5.50
N ASP A 281 5.49 9.97 4.18
CA ASP A 281 5.06 11.20 3.50
C ASP A 281 3.55 11.46 3.66
N LEU A 282 2.72 10.45 3.57
CA LEU A 282 1.28 10.57 3.85
C LEU A 282 1.00 11.00 5.29
N MET A 283 1.74 10.48 6.26
CA MET A 283 1.67 10.88 7.67
C MET A 283 1.98 12.36 7.82
N LYS A 284 3.06 12.84 7.20
CA LYS A 284 3.48 14.25 7.21
C LYS A 284 2.42 15.14 6.59
N ILE A 285 1.92 14.80 5.42
CA ILE A 285 0.89 15.57 4.69
C ILE A 285 -0.40 15.66 5.52
N ALA A 286 -0.88 14.54 6.04
CA ALA A 286 -2.08 14.52 6.87
C ALA A 286 -1.93 15.37 8.14
N ASN A 287 -0.77 15.36 8.78
CA ASN A 287 -0.50 16.19 9.95
C ASN A 287 -0.40 17.68 9.61
N ASP A 288 0.22 18.07 8.49
CA ASP A 288 0.23 19.47 8.04
C ASP A 288 -1.19 19.99 7.81
N ILE A 289 -2.02 19.22 7.12
CA ILE A 289 -3.43 19.57 6.87
C ILE A 289 -4.19 19.74 8.21
N ARG A 290 -3.97 18.84 9.18
CA ARG A 290 -4.56 18.95 10.54
C ARG A 290 -4.14 20.24 11.24
N TRP A 291 -2.86 20.59 11.20
CA TRP A 291 -2.36 21.82 11.77
C TRP A 291 -2.96 23.05 11.10
N LEU A 292 -2.93 23.11 9.78
CA LEU A 292 -3.44 24.26 9.02
C LEU A 292 -4.94 24.46 9.22
N SER A 293 -5.71 23.38 9.43
CA SER A 293 -7.17 23.44 9.67
C SER A 293 -7.54 23.59 11.15
N SER A 294 -6.58 23.60 12.06
CA SER A 294 -6.85 23.63 13.52
C SER A 294 -7.60 24.88 13.95
N GLY A 295 -8.50 24.75 14.90
CA GLY A 295 -9.27 25.84 15.46
C GLY A 295 -10.78 25.60 15.37
N PRO A 296 -11.56 26.45 14.68
CA PRO A 296 -11.19 27.48 13.70
C PRO A 296 -10.74 28.83 14.26
N ARG A 297 -11.04 29.16 15.53
CA ARG A 297 -10.71 30.49 16.11
C ARG A 297 -9.48 30.49 17.00
N CYS A 298 -9.20 29.38 17.71
CA CYS A 298 -8.13 29.25 18.70
C CYS A 298 -6.93 28.42 18.16
N GLY A 299 -6.87 28.13 16.88
CA GLY A 299 -5.79 27.45 16.20
C GLY A 299 -5.28 28.24 15.00
N LEU A 300 -4.59 27.55 14.07
CA LEU A 300 -4.05 28.21 12.88
C LEU A 300 -5.15 28.71 11.93
N GLY A 301 -6.15 27.86 11.65
CA GLY A 301 -7.33 28.23 10.86
C GLY A 301 -7.03 28.73 9.44
N GLU A 302 -5.90 28.33 8.85
CA GLU A 302 -5.47 28.81 7.54
C GLU A 302 -6.14 28.11 6.36
N ILE A 303 -6.73 26.94 6.60
CA ILE A 303 -7.53 26.22 5.61
C ILE A 303 -8.85 25.74 6.19
N PHE A 304 -9.84 25.55 5.32
CA PHE A 304 -11.06 24.81 5.61
C PHE A 304 -10.98 23.43 4.99
N ILE A 305 -11.45 22.41 5.71
CA ILE A 305 -11.58 21.04 5.24
C ILE A 305 -13.08 20.67 5.19
N PRO A 306 -13.50 19.66 4.40
CA PRO A 306 -14.87 19.19 4.38
C PRO A 306 -15.39 18.75 5.75
N GLU A 307 -16.66 19.07 6.01
CA GLU A 307 -17.40 18.59 7.17
C GLU A 307 -18.10 17.28 6.81
N ASN A 308 -17.51 16.13 7.20
CA ASN A 308 -18.00 14.83 6.79
C ASN A 308 -19.01 14.23 7.79
N GLU A 309 -18.78 14.48 9.10
CA GLU A 309 -19.61 13.97 10.18
C GLU A 309 -19.58 14.88 11.42
N PRO A 310 -20.56 14.80 12.33
CA PRO A 310 -20.53 15.51 13.61
C PRO A 310 -19.28 15.11 14.43
N GLY A 311 -18.50 16.10 14.84
CA GLY A 311 -17.20 15.87 15.51
C GLY A 311 -17.28 15.64 17.02
N SER A 312 -18.46 15.76 17.65
CA SER A 312 -18.59 15.60 19.10
C SER A 312 -20.03 15.31 19.50
N SER A 313 -20.21 14.45 20.50
CA SER A 313 -21.51 14.13 21.11
C SER A 313 -22.03 15.22 22.08
N ILE A 314 -21.12 16.10 22.56
CA ILE A 314 -21.44 17.11 23.59
C ILE A 314 -21.08 18.56 23.18
N MET A 315 -20.40 18.77 22.06
CA MET A 315 -20.00 20.08 21.51
C MET A 315 -20.64 20.28 20.14
N PRO A 316 -21.86 20.85 20.07
CA PRO A 316 -22.54 21.03 18.79
C PRO A 316 -21.74 21.92 17.82
N GLY A 317 -21.68 21.53 16.55
CA GLY A 317 -20.94 22.27 15.50
C GLY A 317 -19.43 22.05 15.48
N LYS A 318 -18.89 21.17 16.33
CA LYS A 318 -17.47 20.80 16.24
C LYS A 318 -17.23 19.88 15.05
N VAL A 319 -16.22 20.23 14.24
CA VAL A 319 -15.76 19.42 13.11
C VAL A 319 -14.33 18.94 13.39
N ASN A 320 -14.08 17.66 13.19
CA ASN A 320 -12.75 17.06 13.38
C ASN A 320 -12.12 16.74 12.02
N PRO A 321 -10.77 16.71 11.92
CA PRO A 321 -10.05 16.32 10.71
C PRO A 321 -9.97 14.79 10.57
N THR A 322 -11.13 14.11 10.58
CA THR A 322 -11.25 12.64 10.71
C THR A 322 -10.58 11.88 9.59
N GLN A 323 -10.57 12.42 8.37
CA GLN A 323 -9.87 11.81 7.24
C GLN A 323 -8.34 11.84 7.42
N CYS A 324 -7.81 12.91 8.00
CA CYS A 324 -6.38 12.98 8.36
C CYS A 324 -6.06 12.00 9.49
N GLU A 325 -6.95 11.87 10.48
CA GLU A 325 -6.78 10.91 11.59
C GLU A 325 -6.78 9.48 11.07
N SER A 326 -7.72 9.13 10.20
CA SER A 326 -7.78 7.82 9.54
C SER A 326 -6.50 7.54 8.74
N MET A 327 -6.04 8.50 7.93
CA MET A 327 -4.81 8.34 7.15
C MET A 327 -3.59 8.11 8.05
N THR A 328 -3.47 8.84 9.16
CA THR A 328 -2.35 8.63 10.09
C THR A 328 -2.39 7.25 10.75
N MET A 329 -3.58 6.71 11.08
CA MET A 329 -3.71 5.34 11.59
C MET A 329 -3.34 4.30 10.54
N VAL A 330 -3.75 4.48 9.28
CA VAL A 330 -3.31 3.64 8.15
C VAL A 330 -1.79 3.62 8.04
N CYS A 331 -1.14 4.79 8.11
CA CYS A 331 0.32 4.89 8.05
C CYS A 331 1.00 4.14 9.21
N VAL A 332 0.50 4.25 10.44
CA VAL A 332 1.01 3.50 11.60
C VAL A 332 0.93 2.00 11.35
N GLN A 333 -0.20 1.51 10.83
CA GLN A 333 -0.37 0.08 10.56
C GLN A 333 0.60 -0.41 9.49
N VAL A 334 0.80 0.36 8.41
CA VAL A 334 1.73 -0.02 7.33
C VAL A 334 3.19 -0.05 7.81
N MET A 335 3.60 0.93 8.64
CA MET A 335 4.93 0.93 9.24
C MET A 335 5.12 -0.27 10.18
N SER A 336 4.10 -0.66 10.93
CA SER A 336 4.12 -1.85 11.77
C SER A 336 4.22 -3.13 10.94
N ASN A 337 3.45 -3.21 9.86
CA ASN A 337 3.51 -4.32 8.91
C ASN A 337 4.89 -4.42 8.24
N ASN A 338 5.57 -3.29 7.99
CA ASN A 338 6.93 -3.30 7.46
C ASN A 338 7.91 -4.01 8.39
N THR A 339 7.76 -3.83 9.70
CA THR A 339 8.56 -4.56 10.69
C THR A 339 8.28 -6.07 10.58
N ALA A 340 7.01 -6.47 10.53
CA ALA A 340 6.63 -7.89 10.40
C ALA A 340 7.16 -8.51 9.10
N VAL A 341 7.04 -7.81 7.97
CA VAL A 341 7.56 -8.25 6.67
C VAL A 341 9.07 -8.43 6.69
N ASN A 342 9.82 -7.46 7.26
CA ASN A 342 11.28 -7.55 7.36
C ASN A 342 11.72 -8.69 8.27
N MET A 343 11.07 -8.87 9.43
CA MET A 343 11.37 -9.98 10.34
C MET A 343 11.09 -11.33 9.68
N ALA A 344 9.94 -11.50 9.03
CA ALA A 344 9.59 -12.72 8.33
C ALA A 344 10.52 -12.99 7.13
N SER A 345 10.95 -11.95 6.42
CA SER A 345 11.91 -12.05 5.32
C SER A 345 13.30 -12.50 5.79
N SER A 346 13.72 -12.08 6.99
CA SER A 346 15.03 -12.44 7.57
C SER A 346 15.10 -13.90 8.03
N GLN A 347 13.98 -14.60 8.07
CA GLN A 347 13.91 -16.01 8.44
C GLN A 347 14.10 -16.89 7.22
N GLY A 348 14.36 -18.14 7.46
CA GLY A 348 14.61 -19.15 6.44
C GLY A 348 15.82 -19.97 6.82
N ASN A 349 15.68 -21.29 6.70
CA ASN A 349 16.73 -22.21 7.05
C ASN A 349 16.99 -23.11 5.84
N PHE A 350 18.22 -23.17 5.40
CA PHE A 350 18.63 -23.92 4.21
C PHE A 350 17.80 -23.53 2.98
N GLU A 351 17.01 -24.44 2.43
CA GLU A 351 16.40 -24.28 1.12
C GLU A 351 14.97 -23.70 1.14
N LEU A 352 14.45 -23.25 2.31
CA LEU A 352 13.09 -22.70 2.37
C LEU A 352 12.89 -21.65 3.46
N ASN A 353 12.18 -20.58 3.13
CA ASN A 353 11.57 -19.68 4.10
C ASN A 353 10.19 -20.23 4.50
N VAL A 354 9.93 -20.36 5.80
CA VAL A 354 8.67 -20.87 6.34
C VAL A 354 7.88 -19.84 7.16
N PHE A 355 7.98 -18.56 6.77
CA PHE A 355 7.22 -17.43 7.30
C PHE A 355 6.36 -16.75 6.22
N MET A 356 6.13 -17.44 5.12
CA MET A 356 5.50 -16.87 3.92
C MET A 356 4.05 -16.41 4.12
N PRO A 357 3.16 -17.15 4.82
CA PRO A 357 1.78 -16.71 5.00
C PRO A 357 1.66 -15.38 5.77
N VAL A 358 2.39 -15.23 6.88
CA VAL A 358 2.36 -13.98 7.67
C VAL A 358 2.99 -12.83 6.91
N LEU A 359 4.03 -13.08 6.10
CA LEU A 359 4.68 -12.07 5.28
C LEU A 359 3.70 -11.49 4.26
N ILE A 360 3.07 -12.37 3.46
CA ILE A 360 2.18 -11.91 2.39
C ILE A 360 0.88 -11.32 2.94
N HIS A 361 0.39 -11.78 4.08
CA HIS A 361 -0.76 -11.19 4.75
C HIS A 361 -0.51 -9.71 5.10
N ASN A 362 0.62 -9.41 5.76
CA ASN A 362 0.98 -8.04 6.13
C ASN A 362 1.27 -7.18 4.90
N PHE A 363 1.90 -7.74 3.87
CA PHE A 363 2.17 -7.03 2.61
C PHE A 363 0.86 -6.59 1.94
N LEU A 364 -0.05 -7.52 1.71
CA LEU A 364 -1.32 -7.25 1.02
C LEU A 364 -2.27 -6.39 1.86
N GLN A 365 -2.27 -6.54 3.19
CA GLN A 365 -3.01 -5.62 4.07
C GLN A 365 -2.53 -4.19 3.86
N SER A 366 -1.21 -3.97 3.82
CA SER A 366 -0.62 -2.63 3.60
C SER A 366 -1.05 -2.04 2.26
N VAL A 367 -0.97 -2.81 1.18
CA VAL A 367 -1.40 -2.37 -0.15
C VAL A 367 -2.87 -1.96 -0.15
N ARG A 368 -3.74 -2.79 0.42
CA ARG A 368 -5.18 -2.55 0.47
C ARG A 368 -5.52 -1.29 1.25
N ILE A 369 -5.05 -1.19 2.51
CA ILE A 369 -5.43 -0.04 3.36
C ILE A 369 -4.81 1.27 2.89
N LEU A 370 -3.63 1.25 2.23
CA LEU A 370 -3.06 2.44 1.57
C LEU A 370 -3.93 2.87 0.38
N SER A 371 -4.29 1.93 -0.48
CA SER A 371 -5.10 2.23 -1.67
C SER A 371 -6.45 2.84 -1.30
N GLU A 372 -7.18 2.19 -0.39
CA GLU A 372 -8.49 2.62 0.08
C GLU A 372 -8.40 3.92 0.90
N GLY A 373 -7.38 4.03 1.76
CA GLY A 373 -7.12 5.21 2.59
C GLY A 373 -6.80 6.44 1.74
N MET A 374 -5.95 6.31 0.71
CA MET A 374 -5.64 7.40 -0.21
C MET A 374 -6.87 7.86 -1.01
N ASP A 375 -7.70 6.93 -1.49
CA ASP A 375 -8.93 7.29 -2.21
C ASP A 375 -9.94 8.00 -1.28
N SER A 376 -10.12 7.51 -0.04
CA SER A 376 -10.96 8.15 0.96
C SER A 376 -10.45 9.56 1.31
N PHE A 377 -9.17 9.68 1.62
CA PHE A 377 -8.51 10.96 1.95
C PHE A 377 -8.61 11.96 0.80
N ARG A 378 -8.40 11.51 -0.44
CA ARG A 378 -8.56 12.33 -1.65
C ARG A 378 -9.97 12.87 -1.79
N ILE A 379 -10.98 11.99 -1.69
CA ILE A 379 -12.38 12.36 -1.96
C ILE A 379 -12.95 13.23 -0.84
N HIS A 380 -12.72 12.82 0.40
CA HIS A 380 -13.38 13.39 1.58
C HIS A 380 -12.54 14.44 2.33
N CYS A 381 -11.31 14.71 1.87
CA CYS A 381 -10.47 15.77 2.43
C CYS A 381 -9.86 16.65 1.32
N VAL A 382 -8.89 16.12 0.57
CA VAL A 382 -8.02 16.91 -0.33
C VAL A 382 -8.82 17.69 -1.36
N CYS A 383 -9.80 17.06 -2.03
CA CYS A 383 -10.63 17.70 -3.06
C CYS A 383 -11.54 18.83 -2.52
N GLY A 384 -11.69 18.94 -1.22
CA GLY A 384 -12.54 19.96 -0.59
C GLY A 384 -11.78 21.00 0.22
N ILE A 385 -10.43 20.95 0.24
CA ILE A 385 -9.61 21.97 0.91
C ILE A 385 -9.81 23.34 0.27
N LYS A 386 -10.03 24.35 1.11
CA LYS A 386 -10.12 25.75 0.70
C LYS A 386 -9.20 26.62 1.54
N ALA A 387 -8.46 27.53 0.93
CA ALA A 387 -7.64 28.50 1.65
C ALA A 387 -8.52 29.50 2.40
N ASN A 388 -8.23 29.74 3.68
CA ASN A 388 -8.75 30.88 4.43
C ASN A 388 -7.81 32.07 4.17
N LYS A 389 -8.02 32.75 3.03
CA LYS A 389 -7.16 33.84 2.56
C LYS A 389 -7.02 34.96 3.58
N GLN A 390 -8.12 35.29 4.27
CA GLN A 390 -8.12 36.31 5.31
C GLN A 390 -7.18 35.91 6.47
N LYS A 391 -7.32 34.68 6.96
CA LYS A 391 -6.48 34.22 8.08
C LYS A 391 -5.01 34.07 7.71
N MET A 392 -4.75 33.60 6.48
CA MET A 392 -3.37 33.54 5.95
C MET A 392 -2.76 34.95 5.88
N HIS A 393 -3.49 35.95 5.39
CA HIS A 393 -3.05 37.33 5.31
C HIS A 393 -2.82 37.92 6.71
N GLU A 394 -3.75 37.74 7.65
CA GLU A 394 -3.60 38.19 9.05
C GLU A 394 -2.35 37.60 9.72
N ASN A 395 -2.18 36.28 9.62
CA ASN A 395 -1.02 35.60 10.20
C ASN A 395 0.28 36.07 9.56
N LEU A 396 0.32 36.24 8.25
CA LEU A 396 1.48 36.75 7.53
C LEU A 396 1.89 38.12 8.07
N HIS A 397 0.96 39.09 8.09
CA HIS A 397 1.26 40.48 8.49
C HIS A 397 1.55 40.64 9.99
N ASN A 398 1.12 39.68 10.83
CA ASN A 398 1.48 39.65 12.24
C ASN A 398 2.84 38.99 12.51
N SER A 399 3.45 38.34 11.52
CA SER A 399 4.72 37.67 11.69
C SER A 399 5.87 38.66 11.84
N LEU A 400 6.60 38.53 12.95
CA LEU A 400 7.83 39.31 13.19
C LEU A 400 8.96 38.93 12.24
N MET A 401 8.88 37.78 11.58
CA MET A 401 9.90 37.32 10.62
C MET A 401 9.87 38.10 9.31
N LEU A 402 8.80 38.87 9.06
CA LEU A 402 8.76 39.85 7.98
C LEU A 402 9.80 40.97 8.13
N VAL A 403 10.41 41.13 9.28
CA VAL A 403 11.56 42.03 9.47
C VAL A 403 12.68 41.75 8.48
N THR A 404 12.74 40.53 7.96
CA THR A 404 13.70 40.12 6.93
C THR A 404 13.56 40.97 5.65
N ALA A 405 12.38 41.48 5.32
CA ALA A 405 12.15 42.39 4.17
C ALA A 405 12.90 43.70 4.30
N ILE A 406 13.02 44.25 5.51
CA ILE A 406 13.71 45.52 5.76
C ILE A 406 15.18 45.34 6.16
N SER A 407 15.60 44.12 6.48
CA SER A 407 16.98 43.81 6.91
C SER A 407 18.07 44.31 5.95
N PRO A 408 17.90 44.21 4.60
CA PRO A 408 18.89 44.75 3.66
C PRO A 408 19.10 46.27 3.75
N TYR A 409 18.12 47.00 4.28
CA TYR A 409 18.17 48.48 4.36
C TYR A 409 18.67 49.00 5.69
N ILE A 410 18.41 48.27 6.79
CA ILE A 410 18.74 48.72 8.16
C ILE A 410 19.85 47.85 8.84
N GLY A 411 20.26 46.76 8.17
CA GLY A 411 21.23 45.80 8.69
C GLY A 411 20.64 44.80 9.67
N TYR A 412 21.26 43.61 9.78
CA TYR A 412 20.77 42.47 10.54
C TYR A 412 20.57 42.78 12.04
N GLU A 413 21.55 43.49 12.66
CA GLU A 413 21.46 43.80 14.10
C GLU A 413 20.30 44.75 14.43
N ASN A 414 20.02 45.74 13.56
CA ASN A 414 18.89 46.63 13.75
C ASN A 414 17.56 45.90 13.47
N ALA A 415 17.52 45.03 12.47
CA ALA A 415 16.35 44.20 12.20
C ALA A 415 16.02 43.32 13.43
N ALA A 416 17.01 42.69 14.05
CA ALA A 416 16.82 41.92 15.29
C ALA A 416 16.27 42.77 16.45
N LYS A 417 16.79 44.02 16.60
CA LYS A 417 16.26 44.96 17.62
C LYS A 417 14.84 45.41 17.33
N VAL A 418 14.47 45.64 16.05
CA VAL A 418 13.11 45.97 15.64
C VAL A 418 12.17 44.84 15.98
N ALA A 419 12.48 43.59 15.60
CA ALA A 419 11.64 42.44 15.90
C ALA A 419 11.47 42.24 17.42
N LYS A 420 12.53 42.40 18.21
CA LYS A 420 12.48 42.31 19.65
C LYS A 420 11.60 43.40 20.28
N LEU A 421 11.76 44.65 19.85
CA LEU A 421 10.95 45.78 20.33
C LEU A 421 9.48 45.61 19.96
N ALA A 422 9.20 45.16 18.72
CA ALA A 422 7.83 44.87 18.29
C ALA A 422 7.16 43.78 19.15
N HIS A 423 7.90 42.71 19.45
CA HIS A 423 7.42 41.65 20.35
C HIS A 423 7.18 42.13 21.77
N GLU A 424 8.18 42.79 22.40
CA GLU A 424 8.10 43.24 23.79
C GLU A 424 6.98 44.25 24.03
N LYS A 425 6.73 45.15 23.07
CA LYS A 425 5.69 46.20 23.16
C LYS A 425 4.38 45.83 22.51
N ASN A 426 4.29 44.65 21.89
CA ASN A 426 3.13 44.21 21.12
C ASN A 426 2.67 45.27 20.10
N ILE A 427 3.63 45.80 19.33
CA ILE A 427 3.42 46.78 18.23
C ILE A 427 3.86 46.20 16.91
N SER A 428 3.45 46.83 15.80
CA SER A 428 3.84 46.38 14.45
C SER A 428 5.34 46.61 14.18
N LEU A 429 5.90 45.86 13.20
CA LEU A 429 7.26 46.09 12.73
C LEU A 429 7.47 47.52 12.22
N LYS A 430 6.43 48.11 11.58
CA LYS A 430 6.43 49.49 11.10
C LYS A 430 6.60 50.47 12.28
N GLU A 431 5.74 50.35 13.30
CA GLU A 431 5.82 51.19 14.48
C GLU A 431 7.16 51.07 15.20
N ALA A 432 7.67 49.86 15.38
CA ALA A 432 8.95 49.61 16.00
C ALA A 432 10.11 50.24 15.17
N THR A 433 10.06 50.16 13.85
CA THR A 433 11.07 50.76 12.95
C THR A 433 11.07 52.29 13.04
N LEU A 434 9.87 52.89 13.10
CA LEU A 434 9.72 54.36 13.24
C LEU A 434 10.18 54.84 14.61
N VAL A 435 9.80 54.16 15.70
CA VAL A 435 10.25 54.51 17.09
C VAL A 435 11.77 54.46 17.22
N MET A 436 12.42 53.55 16.50
CA MET A 436 13.88 53.45 16.48
C MET A 436 14.56 54.42 15.50
N ASN A 437 13.80 55.22 14.77
CA ASN A 437 14.31 56.17 13.74
C ASN A 437 15.22 55.51 12.70
N LEU A 438 14.92 54.27 12.28
CA LEU A 438 15.72 53.53 11.35
C LEU A 438 15.29 53.73 9.88
N MET A 439 14.04 54.18 9.65
CA MET A 439 13.47 54.40 8.33
C MET A 439 12.24 55.31 8.42
N THR A 440 11.90 56.04 7.36
CA THR A 440 10.63 56.79 7.29
C THR A 440 9.46 55.89 6.98
N ALA A 441 8.24 56.32 7.27
CA ALA A 441 7.04 55.57 6.99
C ALA A 441 6.86 55.27 5.50
N GLU A 442 7.14 56.23 4.66
CA GLU A 442 7.07 56.14 3.18
C GLU A 442 8.07 55.08 2.68
N LYS A 443 9.29 55.11 3.21
CA LYS A 443 10.33 54.16 2.79
C LYS A 443 10.03 52.75 3.30
N PHE A 444 9.43 52.61 4.50
CA PHE A 444 8.96 51.33 4.98
C PHE A 444 7.92 50.72 4.08
N ASP A 445 6.88 51.49 3.71
CA ASP A 445 5.79 51.04 2.83
C ASP A 445 6.27 50.72 1.40
N GLU A 446 7.31 51.40 0.93
CA GLU A 446 7.94 51.10 -0.36
C GLU A 446 8.64 49.71 -0.36
N VAL A 447 9.34 49.36 0.71
CA VAL A 447 10.22 48.17 0.74
C VAL A 447 9.62 46.95 1.42
N PHE A 448 8.56 47.16 2.23
CA PHE A 448 7.90 46.09 2.99
C PHE A 448 6.80 45.45 2.12
N LYS A 449 7.20 44.48 1.32
CA LYS A 449 6.32 43.77 0.39
C LYS A 449 6.47 42.26 0.59
N PRO A 450 5.72 41.68 1.54
CA PRO A 450 5.80 40.25 1.82
C PRO A 450 5.54 39.36 0.62
N GLU A 451 4.69 39.81 -0.31
CA GLU A 451 4.34 39.09 -1.54
C GLU A 451 5.50 38.99 -2.56
N GLU A 452 6.50 39.85 -2.44
CA GLU A 452 7.70 39.84 -3.32
C GLU A 452 8.86 39.01 -2.70
N MET A 453 8.63 38.41 -1.53
CA MET A 453 9.66 37.61 -0.83
C MET A 453 9.63 36.10 -1.17
N ILE A 454 8.76 35.66 -2.07
CA ILE A 454 8.52 34.25 -2.45
C ILE A 454 9.13 33.92 -3.80
#